data_d4b6210a090ebb446bc3fc4e9e15b2ea
#
_entry.id   d4b6210a090ebb446bc3fc4e9e15b2ea
#
_cell.length_a   1.000
_cell.length_b   1.000
_cell.length_c   1.000
_cell.angle_alpha   90.00
_cell.angle_beta   90.00
_cell.angle_gamma   90.00
#
_symmetry.space_group_name_H-M   'P 1'
#
loop_
_entity.id
_entity.type
_entity.pdbx_description
1 polymer ?
#
loop_
_entity_poly.entity_id
_entity_poly.type
_entity_poly.pdbx_seq_one_letter_code
_entity_poly.pdbx_strand_id
1 'polypeptide(L)'
;MNTRTQLMGGLFILALIPTAIWATQAKIQATSNSEDGGISVISKSVLSQSQPDFSWIYVQQDGEMTIGAGHSDDWEQLERQGNPYHADYLWMKTAGTPYVITDPAIVAQIKTAIMPMQQQGEKMQAIGEQLQQKGDAINSQTQQLLLNVATENEDPKIQMEIDSLSTSMDKLGQQMDELSKVHESLSNTAEKQIVSLAQAAIKAGTAIKAP
;
A
#
# COMPACT_ATOMS: atom_id res chain seq x y z
N MET A 1 -52.58 23.91 41.48
CA MET A 1 -51.85 22.60 41.42
C MET A 1 -51.63 22.28 39.97
N ASN A 2 -50.48 22.63 39.45
CA ASN A 2 -50.04 22.28 38.06
C ASN A 2 -48.66 21.64 38.11
N THR A 3 -48.70 20.34 38.01
CA THR A 3 -47.49 19.52 37.91
C THR A 3 -46.94 19.56 36.47
N ARG A 4 -45.85 20.26 36.27
CA ARG A 4 -45.08 20.20 35.03
C ARG A 4 -44.13 19.01 35.08
N THR A 5 -44.42 17.98 34.31
CA THR A 5 -43.54 16.85 34.06
C THR A 5 -42.49 17.29 33.03
N GLN A 6 -41.25 17.48 33.46
CA GLN A 6 -40.11 17.66 32.58
C GLN A 6 -39.70 16.30 32.07
N LEU A 7 -39.88 16.09 30.78
CA LEU A 7 -39.26 14.99 30.04
C LEU A 7 -37.81 15.37 29.77
N MET A 8 -36.88 14.79 30.53
CA MET A 8 -35.45 14.75 30.17
C MET A 8 -35.29 13.74 29.06
N GLY A 9 -35.24 14.21 27.82
CA GLY A 9 -34.78 13.44 26.68
C GLY A 9 -33.25 13.36 26.70
N GLY A 10 -32.72 12.29 27.27
CA GLY A 10 -31.29 12.03 27.19
C GLY A 10 -30.92 11.65 25.73
N LEU A 11 -30.24 12.57 25.07
CA LEU A 11 -29.64 12.31 23.75
C LEU A 11 -28.38 11.44 23.95
N PHE A 12 -28.55 10.13 23.87
CA PHE A 12 -27.40 9.22 23.69
C PHE A 12 -26.91 9.32 22.26
N ILE A 13 -25.95 10.21 22.01
CA ILE A 13 -25.15 10.16 20.79
C ILE A 13 -24.21 8.97 20.94
N LEU A 14 -24.66 7.79 20.52
CA LEU A 14 -23.81 6.65 20.27
C LEU A 14 -23.01 6.98 18.99
N ALA A 15 -21.77 7.45 19.17
CA ALA A 15 -20.81 7.52 18.11
C ALA A 15 -20.48 6.07 17.67
N LEU A 16 -21.30 5.53 16.78
CA LEU A 16 -20.95 4.35 16.00
C LEU A 16 -19.91 4.76 14.96
N ILE A 17 -18.66 4.91 15.40
CA ILE A 17 -17.53 4.82 14.51
C ILE A 17 -17.54 3.37 14.03
N PRO A 18 -17.68 3.10 12.73
CA PRO A 18 -17.60 1.74 12.24
C PRO A 18 -16.16 1.24 12.44
N THR A 19 -15.98 0.45 13.51
CA THR A 19 -14.73 -0.23 13.86
C THR A 19 -14.31 -1.28 12.84
N ALA A 20 -15.05 -1.40 11.73
CA ALA A 20 -14.78 -2.39 10.67
C ALA A 20 -13.69 -1.98 9.66
N ILE A 21 -13.25 -0.72 9.64
CA ILE A 21 -12.23 -0.25 8.69
C ILE A 21 -10.80 -0.52 9.20
N TRP A 22 -10.63 -0.84 10.49
CA TRP A 22 -9.30 -1.04 11.08
C TRP A 22 -8.75 -2.47 11.01
N ALA A 23 -9.54 -3.44 10.56
CA ALA A 23 -9.14 -4.85 10.58
C ALA A 23 -8.44 -5.33 9.29
N THR A 24 -8.35 -4.52 8.25
CA THR A 24 -7.68 -4.89 6.99
C THR A 24 -6.49 -3.98 6.66
N GLN A 25 -5.96 -3.26 7.62
CA GLN A 25 -4.61 -2.72 7.51
C GLN A 25 -3.62 -3.86 7.72
N ALA A 26 -3.48 -4.71 6.71
CA ALA A 26 -2.23 -5.41 6.49
C ALA A 26 -1.16 -4.32 6.47
N LYS A 27 -0.29 -4.34 7.49
CA LYS A 27 0.82 -3.42 7.75
C LYS A 27 1.46 -2.89 6.47
N ILE A 28 0.98 -1.77 5.96
CA ILE A 28 1.80 -0.85 5.19
C ILE A 28 2.55 -0.06 6.26
N GLN A 29 3.67 -0.58 6.72
CA GLN A 29 4.64 0.22 7.46
C GLN A 29 5.35 1.08 6.43
N ALA A 30 4.77 2.25 6.14
CA ALA A 30 5.54 3.35 5.62
C ALA A 30 6.44 3.84 6.76
N THR A 31 7.68 3.41 6.79
CA THR A 31 8.73 4.09 7.54
C THR A 31 9.09 5.34 6.75
N SER A 32 8.35 6.43 7.00
CA SER A 32 8.76 7.75 6.58
C SER A 32 9.90 8.22 7.50
N ASN A 33 11.12 8.01 7.07
CA ASN A 33 12.28 8.77 7.54
C ASN A 33 13.14 9.07 6.32
N SER A 34 12.89 10.19 5.68
CA SER A 34 13.93 10.98 5.02
C SER A 34 13.37 12.34 4.63
N GLU A 35 13.93 13.38 5.23
CA GLU A 35 13.99 14.72 4.69
C GLU A 35 14.83 14.65 3.41
N ASP A 36 14.21 14.32 2.30
CA ASP A 36 14.53 14.76 0.94
C ASP A 36 13.56 14.05 -0.03
N GLY A 37 12.96 14.83 -0.93
CA GLY A 37 11.75 14.52 -1.68
C GLY A 37 11.81 13.35 -2.67
N GLY A 38 12.00 12.13 -2.21
CA GLY A 38 11.86 10.90 -2.98
C GLY A 38 10.86 9.96 -2.32
N ILE A 39 9.72 9.69 -2.99
CA ILE A 39 8.74 8.71 -2.53
C ILE A 39 9.28 7.32 -2.85
N SER A 40 9.99 6.73 -1.89
CA SER A 40 10.37 5.32 -1.97
C SER A 40 9.16 4.46 -1.64
N VAL A 41 8.39 4.04 -2.64
CA VAL A 41 7.30 3.07 -2.47
C VAL A 41 7.90 1.68 -2.38
N ILE A 42 8.35 1.30 -1.19
CA ILE A 42 8.69 -0.09 -0.89
C ILE A 42 7.36 -0.83 -0.74
N SER A 43 6.84 -1.33 -1.84
CA SER A 43 5.71 -2.27 -1.80
C SER A 43 6.21 -3.62 -1.30
N LYS A 44 6.35 -3.75 0.02
CA LYS A 44 6.62 -5.04 0.67
C LYS A 44 5.33 -5.87 0.63
N SER A 45 4.95 -6.31 -0.58
CA SER A 45 3.86 -7.25 -0.74
C SER A 45 4.34 -8.61 -0.26
N VAL A 46 3.94 -8.99 0.94
CA VAL A 46 4.04 -10.37 1.42
C VAL A 46 3.04 -11.19 0.62
N LEU A 47 3.39 -11.53 -0.61
CA LEU A 47 2.63 -12.47 -1.44
C LEU A 47 3.24 -13.85 -1.28
N SER A 48 2.38 -14.76 -0.90
CA SER A 48 2.55 -16.21 -0.91
C SER A 48 3.32 -16.83 0.26
N GLN A 49 2.54 -17.37 1.20
CA GLN A 49 2.99 -18.28 2.26
C GLN A 49 3.36 -19.69 1.76
N SER A 50 3.56 -19.91 0.46
CA SER A 50 3.58 -21.26 -0.09
C SER A 50 4.94 -21.80 -0.53
N GLN A 51 6.03 -21.00 -0.52
CA GLN A 51 7.38 -21.53 -0.76
C GLN A 51 8.42 -20.84 0.13
N PRO A 52 8.84 -21.47 1.22
CA PRO A 52 9.79 -20.89 2.19
C PRO A 52 11.17 -20.56 1.62
N ASP A 53 11.53 -21.09 0.45
CA ASP A 53 12.86 -20.94 -0.15
C ASP A 53 12.85 -20.12 -1.44
N PHE A 54 11.79 -19.32 -1.68
CA PHE A 54 11.66 -18.55 -2.89
C PHE A 54 11.52 -17.06 -2.59
N SER A 55 12.41 -16.25 -3.19
CA SER A 55 12.35 -14.79 -3.15
C SER A 55 12.78 -14.25 -4.50
N TRP A 56 12.21 -13.11 -4.91
CA TRP A 56 12.72 -12.34 -6.04
C TRP A 56 12.57 -10.85 -5.77
N ILE A 57 13.56 -10.08 -6.20
CA ILE A 57 13.61 -8.63 -5.97
C ILE A 57 14.18 -7.98 -7.22
N TYR A 58 13.43 -7.08 -7.85
CA TYR A 58 13.87 -6.26 -8.95
C TYR A 58 14.42 -4.95 -8.40
N VAL A 59 15.67 -4.66 -8.72
CA VAL A 59 16.38 -3.47 -8.26
C VAL A 59 16.67 -2.58 -9.45
N GLN A 60 16.28 -1.32 -9.39
CA GLN A 60 16.59 -0.33 -10.43
C GLN A 60 17.95 0.31 -10.20
N GLN A 61 18.52 0.84 -11.29
CA GLN A 61 19.86 1.42 -11.29
C GLN A 61 20.03 2.56 -10.31
N ASP A 62 19.01 3.41 -10.21
CA ASP A 62 18.96 4.59 -9.32
C ASP A 62 18.65 4.23 -7.87
N GLY A 63 18.28 2.98 -7.60
CA GLY A 63 17.85 2.53 -6.27
C GLY A 63 16.51 3.08 -5.79
N GLU A 64 15.86 3.93 -6.59
CA GLU A 64 14.60 4.59 -6.20
C GLU A 64 13.41 3.63 -6.14
N MET A 65 13.44 2.52 -6.89
CA MET A 65 12.34 1.58 -6.90
C MET A 65 12.83 0.14 -6.83
N THR A 66 12.55 -0.50 -5.71
CA THR A 66 12.78 -1.92 -5.51
C THR A 66 11.43 -2.61 -5.30
N ILE A 67 11.13 -3.58 -6.14
CA ILE A 67 9.88 -4.33 -6.09
C ILE A 67 10.19 -5.82 -6.06
N GLY A 68 9.42 -6.59 -5.28
CA GLY A 68 9.68 -8.02 -5.18
C GLY A 68 8.77 -8.74 -4.21
N ALA A 69 8.99 -10.03 -4.07
CA ALA A 69 8.32 -10.90 -3.12
C ALA A 69 9.36 -11.80 -2.44
N GLY A 70 9.22 -12.07 -1.15
CA GLY A 70 10.12 -12.93 -0.40
C GLY A 70 10.28 -12.54 1.06
N HIS A 71 11.32 -13.09 1.68
CA HIS A 71 11.59 -12.91 3.10
C HIS A 71 12.20 -11.53 3.41
N SER A 72 11.89 -10.99 4.59
CA SER A 72 12.44 -9.71 5.06
C SER A 72 13.97 -9.68 5.09
N ASP A 73 14.58 -10.79 5.46
CA ASP A 73 16.02 -10.90 5.59
C ASP A 73 16.74 -10.72 4.24
N ASP A 74 16.12 -11.21 3.15
CA ASP A 74 16.63 -11.06 1.79
C ASP A 74 16.61 -9.57 1.36
N TRP A 75 15.54 -8.84 1.72
CA TRP A 75 15.42 -7.41 1.48
C TRP A 75 16.47 -6.60 2.25
N GLU A 76 16.61 -6.87 3.56
CA GLU A 76 17.59 -6.19 4.40
C GLU A 76 19.03 -6.47 3.94
N GLN A 77 19.29 -7.66 3.41
CA GLN A 77 20.60 -7.99 2.84
C GLN A 77 20.89 -7.13 1.62
N LEU A 78 19.94 -7.02 0.69
CA LEU A 78 20.11 -6.22 -0.52
C LEU A 78 20.22 -4.72 -0.24
N GLU A 79 19.43 -4.19 0.69
CA GLU A 79 19.53 -2.81 1.13
C GLU A 79 20.94 -2.48 1.66
N ARG A 80 21.52 -3.38 2.48
CA ARG A 80 22.89 -3.20 3.00
C ARG A 80 23.96 -3.28 1.93
N GLN A 81 23.73 -4.06 0.87
CA GLN A 81 24.69 -4.22 -0.23
C GLN A 81 24.63 -3.06 -1.24
N GLY A 82 23.49 -2.37 -1.30
CA GLY A 82 23.22 -1.36 -2.33
C GLY A 82 23.13 -1.99 -3.73
N ASN A 83 23.32 -1.15 -4.76
CA ASN A 83 23.35 -1.65 -6.15
C ASN A 83 24.80 -1.75 -6.68
N PRO A 84 25.48 -2.90 -6.53
CA PRO A 84 26.86 -3.07 -6.96
C PRO A 84 27.01 -3.17 -8.47
N TYR A 85 25.92 -3.36 -9.23
CA TYR A 85 25.94 -3.54 -10.67
C TYR A 85 25.82 -2.23 -11.45
N HIS A 86 25.43 -1.14 -10.79
CA HIS A 86 25.17 0.17 -11.42
C HIS A 86 24.23 0.09 -12.63
N ALA A 87 23.31 -0.87 -12.59
CA ALA A 87 22.31 -1.14 -13.61
C ALA A 87 21.07 -1.77 -12.99
N ASP A 88 19.97 -1.82 -13.73
CA ASP A 88 18.80 -2.60 -13.35
C ASP A 88 19.16 -4.10 -13.32
N TYR A 89 18.69 -4.81 -12.30
CA TYR A 89 18.90 -6.25 -12.19
C TYR A 89 17.76 -6.96 -11.45
N LEU A 90 17.63 -8.25 -11.67
CA LEU A 90 16.79 -9.12 -10.83
C LEU A 90 17.68 -9.94 -9.91
N TRP A 91 17.45 -9.86 -8.62
CA TRP A 91 17.93 -10.81 -7.65
C TRP A 91 16.85 -11.86 -7.39
N MET A 92 17.21 -13.14 -7.34
CA MET A 92 16.31 -14.24 -7.13
C MET A 92 16.98 -15.30 -6.26
N LYS A 93 16.25 -15.81 -5.27
CA LYS A 93 16.67 -16.96 -4.46
C LYS A 93 15.73 -18.13 -4.72
N THR A 94 16.30 -19.26 -5.04
CA THR A 94 15.55 -20.50 -5.26
C THR A 94 16.31 -21.69 -4.70
N ALA A 95 15.62 -22.56 -3.95
CA ALA A 95 16.22 -23.67 -3.23
C ALA A 95 17.45 -23.25 -2.40
N GLY A 96 17.33 -22.12 -1.69
CA GLY A 96 18.40 -21.55 -0.86
C GLY A 96 19.59 -20.94 -1.62
N THR A 97 19.60 -20.97 -2.95
CA THR A 97 20.70 -20.43 -3.76
C THR A 97 20.30 -19.08 -4.34
N PRO A 98 21.05 -18.00 -4.08
CA PRO A 98 20.81 -16.69 -4.66
C PRO A 98 21.44 -16.59 -6.06
N TYR A 99 20.73 -15.91 -6.97
CA TYR A 99 21.16 -15.62 -8.35
C TYR A 99 20.90 -14.15 -8.67
N VAL A 100 21.71 -13.60 -9.58
CA VAL A 100 21.54 -12.26 -10.13
C VAL A 100 21.46 -12.35 -11.66
N ILE A 101 20.51 -11.64 -12.23
CA ILE A 101 20.29 -11.54 -13.67
C ILE A 101 20.45 -10.07 -14.06
N THR A 102 21.51 -9.79 -14.82
CA THR A 102 21.84 -8.45 -15.33
C THR A 102 21.70 -8.37 -16.86
N ASP A 103 21.28 -9.46 -17.52
CA ASP A 103 21.06 -9.46 -18.97
C ASP A 103 20.01 -8.40 -19.35
N PRO A 104 20.36 -7.38 -20.17
CA PRO A 104 19.48 -6.26 -20.47
C PRO A 104 18.17 -6.67 -21.15
N ALA A 105 18.18 -7.74 -21.96
CA ALA A 105 17.00 -8.21 -22.66
C ALA A 105 16.01 -8.87 -21.69
N ILE A 106 16.51 -9.64 -20.72
CA ILE A 106 15.69 -10.26 -19.68
C ILE A 106 15.17 -9.19 -18.72
N VAL A 107 16.04 -8.29 -18.28
CA VAL A 107 15.67 -7.17 -17.39
C VAL A 107 14.59 -6.30 -18.02
N ALA A 108 14.65 -5.99 -19.29
CA ALA A 108 13.61 -5.24 -20.00
C ALA A 108 12.26 -5.97 -20.04
N GLN A 109 12.26 -7.29 -20.18
CA GLN A 109 11.04 -8.09 -20.12
C GLN A 109 10.44 -8.11 -18.70
N ILE A 110 11.29 -8.21 -17.67
CA ILE A 110 10.86 -8.12 -16.27
C ILE A 110 10.24 -6.75 -15.98
N LYS A 111 10.88 -5.66 -16.42
CA LYS A 111 10.34 -4.30 -16.29
C LYS A 111 8.97 -4.16 -16.95
N THR A 112 8.81 -4.74 -18.15
CA THR A 112 7.52 -4.76 -18.85
C THR A 112 6.45 -5.53 -18.08
N ALA A 113 6.80 -6.64 -17.44
CA ALA A 113 5.88 -7.42 -16.62
C ALA A 113 5.43 -6.67 -15.33
N ILE A 114 6.32 -5.88 -14.73
CA ILE A 114 6.08 -5.11 -13.51
C ILE A 114 5.26 -3.84 -13.77
N MET A 115 5.42 -3.20 -14.92
CA MET A 115 4.84 -1.89 -15.23
C MET A 115 3.32 -1.78 -14.96
N PRO A 116 2.45 -2.75 -15.34
CA PRO A 116 1.02 -2.65 -15.04
C PRO A 116 0.72 -2.63 -13.54
N MET A 117 1.50 -3.35 -12.74
CA MET A 117 1.36 -3.37 -11.28
C MET A 117 1.78 -2.04 -10.66
N GLN A 118 2.85 -1.42 -11.15
CA GLN A 118 3.30 -0.09 -10.72
C GLN A 118 2.22 0.97 -11.00
N GLN A 119 1.72 1.01 -12.24
CA GLN A 119 0.64 1.94 -12.62
C GLN A 119 -0.62 1.75 -11.78
N GLN A 120 -0.92 0.51 -11.40
CA GLN A 120 -2.04 0.24 -10.50
C GLN A 120 -1.76 0.73 -9.08
N GLY A 121 -0.54 0.58 -8.57
CA GLY A 121 -0.10 1.11 -7.29
C GLY A 121 -0.24 2.64 -7.20
N GLU A 122 0.15 3.36 -8.25
CA GLU A 122 -0.03 4.83 -8.34
C GLU A 122 -1.50 5.25 -8.23
N LYS A 123 -2.43 4.51 -8.87
CA LYS A 123 -3.86 4.79 -8.75
C LYS A 123 -4.36 4.54 -7.33
N MET A 124 -3.90 3.47 -6.68
CA MET A 124 -4.25 3.17 -5.29
C MET A 124 -3.72 4.24 -4.33
N GLN A 125 -2.49 4.73 -4.57
CA GLN A 125 -1.92 5.83 -3.80
C GLN A 125 -2.77 7.10 -3.92
N ALA A 126 -3.16 7.48 -5.14
CA ALA A 126 -4.01 8.64 -5.37
C ALA A 126 -5.37 8.57 -4.64
N ILE A 127 -5.97 7.38 -4.56
CA ILE A 127 -7.19 7.15 -3.77
C ILE A 127 -6.89 7.24 -2.27
N GLY A 128 -5.76 6.70 -1.81
CA GLY A 128 -5.31 6.80 -0.42
C GLY A 128 -5.16 8.24 0.04
N GLU A 129 -4.54 9.09 -0.76
CA GLU A 129 -4.38 10.53 -0.51
C GLU A 129 -5.73 11.24 -0.41
N GLN A 130 -6.69 10.91 -1.30
CA GLN A 130 -8.05 11.47 -1.22
C GLN A 130 -8.78 11.03 0.05
N LEU A 131 -8.64 9.76 0.46
CA LEU A 131 -9.21 9.25 1.71
C LEU A 131 -8.65 10.00 2.92
N GLN A 132 -7.33 10.21 2.95
CA GLN A 132 -6.67 10.97 4.01
C GLN A 132 -7.20 12.40 4.09
N GLN A 133 -7.24 13.12 2.97
CA GLN A 133 -7.76 14.49 2.91
C GLN A 133 -9.20 14.60 3.43
N LYS A 134 -10.06 13.63 3.08
CA LYS A 134 -11.44 13.62 3.56
C LYS A 134 -11.53 13.27 5.05
N GLY A 135 -10.68 12.37 5.53
CA GLY A 135 -10.56 12.06 6.95
C GLY A 135 -10.16 13.27 7.78
N ASP A 136 -9.18 14.04 7.31
CA ASP A 136 -8.74 15.29 7.95
C ASP A 136 -9.85 16.34 7.96
N ALA A 137 -10.62 16.45 6.88
CA ALA A 137 -11.77 17.34 6.79
C ALA A 137 -12.87 16.94 7.79
N ILE A 138 -13.22 15.65 7.89
CA ILE A 138 -14.18 15.14 8.88
C ILE A 138 -13.72 15.46 10.30
N ASN A 139 -12.45 15.24 10.60
CA ASN A 139 -11.88 15.53 11.92
C ASN A 139 -12.00 17.02 12.27
N SER A 140 -11.70 17.91 11.32
CA SER A 140 -11.85 19.35 11.49
C SER A 140 -13.31 19.75 11.73
N GLN A 141 -14.25 19.23 10.95
CA GLN A 141 -15.68 19.49 11.11
C GLN A 141 -16.21 18.96 12.45
N THR A 142 -15.75 17.80 12.87
CA THR A 142 -16.12 17.21 14.16
C THR A 142 -15.64 18.07 15.32
N GLN A 143 -14.43 18.63 15.25
CA GLN A 143 -13.94 19.58 16.26
C GLN A 143 -14.79 20.84 16.31
N GLN A 144 -15.20 21.41 15.17
CA GLN A 144 -16.10 22.56 15.13
C GLN A 144 -17.47 22.24 15.71
N LEU A 145 -18.01 21.05 15.40
CA LEU A 145 -19.29 20.61 15.97
C LEU A 145 -19.21 20.53 17.50
N LEU A 146 -18.15 19.99 18.06
CA LEU A 146 -17.94 19.90 19.50
C LEU A 146 -17.86 21.29 20.16
N LEU A 147 -17.19 22.25 19.52
CA LEU A 147 -17.12 23.63 20.00
C LEU A 147 -18.51 24.31 19.96
N ASN A 148 -19.26 24.09 18.88
CA ASN A 148 -20.60 24.64 18.71
C ASN A 148 -21.60 24.09 19.76
N VAL A 149 -21.53 22.78 20.03
CA VAL A 149 -22.35 22.16 21.10
C VAL A 149 -22.00 22.75 22.46
N ALA A 150 -20.71 22.98 22.74
CA ALA A 150 -20.29 23.59 24.02
C ALA A 150 -20.76 25.05 24.18
N THR A 151 -21.05 25.74 23.08
CA THR A 151 -21.55 27.13 23.06
C THR A 151 -23.05 27.24 22.81
N GLU A 152 -23.79 26.11 22.85
CA GLU A 152 -25.25 26.03 22.56
C GLU A 152 -25.61 26.57 21.15
N ASN A 153 -24.68 26.58 20.23
CA ASN A 153 -24.85 27.08 18.85
C ASN A 153 -24.78 25.90 17.87
N GLU A 154 -25.88 25.15 17.74
CA GLU A 154 -25.94 24.03 16.78
C GLU A 154 -26.02 24.55 15.33
N ASP A 155 -25.04 24.20 14.52
CA ASP A 155 -25.06 24.44 13.06
C ASP A 155 -25.34 23.12 12.31
N PRO A 156 -26.57 22.94 11.79
CA PRO A 156 -26.92 21.70 11.07
C PRO A 156 -26.12 21.50 9.78
N LYS A 157 -25.48 22.53 9.24
CA LYS A 157 -24.65 22.43 8.04
C LYS A 157 -23.41 21.57 8.30
N ILE A 158 -22.80 21.69 9.47
CA ILE A 158 -21.60 20.88 9.81
C ILE A 158 -21.93 19.39 9.78
N GLN A 159 -23.09 18.99 10.32
CA GLN A 159 -23.52 17.61 10.28
C GLN A 159 -23.73 17.12 8.83
N MET A 160 -24.39 17.94 7.99
CA MET A 160 -24.59 17.60 6.57
C MET A 160 -23.26 17.47 5.81
N GLU A 161 -22.26 18.30 6.13
CA GLU A 161 -20.93 18.21 5.54
C GLU A 161 -20.22 16.93 5.96
N ILE A 162 -20.27 16.54 7.25
CA ILE A 162 -19.72 15.28 7.74
C ILE A 162 -20.36 14.08 7.04
N ASP A 163 -21.69 14.06 6.90
CA ASP A 163 -22.42 12.99 6.23
C ASP A 163 -22.04 12.89 4.74
N SER A 164 -21.88 14.03 4.09
CA SER A 164 -21.42 14.10 2.69
C SER A 164 -19.99 13.58 2.51
N LEU A 165 -19.09 13.97 3.41
CA LEU A 165 -17.70 13.50 3.42
C LEU A 165 -17.64 11.98 3.68
N SER A 166 -18.42 11.48 4.65
CA SER A 166 -18.51 10.05 4.95
C SER A 166 -19.00 9.25 3.77
N THR A 167 -20.07 9.69 3.10
CA THR A 167 -20.57 9.06 1.87
C THR A 167 -19.53 9.04 0.76
N SER A 168 -18.72 10.09 0.66
CA SER A 168 -17.65 10.17 -0.32
C SER A 168 -16.49 9.21 0.03
N MET A 169 -16.17 9.05 1.32
CA MET A 169 -15.17 8.08 1.78
C MET A 169 -15.60 6.64 1.51
N ASP A 170 -16.87 6.31 1.70
CA ASP A 170 -17.40 4.97 1.38
C ASP A 170 -17.21 4.64 -0.11
N LYS A 171 -17.46 5.59 -1.00
CA LYS A 171 -17.23 5.42 -2.44
C LYS A 171 -15.74 5.22 -2.77
N LEU A 172 -14.86 5.98 -2.15
CA LEU A 172 -13.41 5.82 -2.33
C LEU A 172 -12.94 4.48 -1.76
N GLY A 173 -13.51 4.01 -0.64
CA GLY A 173 -13.25 2.68 -0.09
C GLY A 173 -13.63 1.58 -1.07
N GLN A 174 -14.80 1.64 -1.68
CA GLN A 174 -15.23 0.69 -2.71
C GLN A 174 -14.29 0.70 -3.93
N GLN A 175 -13.86 1.88 -4.38
CA GLN A 175 -12.89 1.98 -5.47
C GLN A 175 -11.54 1.36 -5.07
N MET A 176 -11.08 1.56 -3.85
CA MET A 176 -9.85 0.94 -3.34
C MET A 176 -9.94 -0.58 -3.34
N ASP A 177 -11.09 -1.15 -2.94
CA ASP A 177 -11.33 -2.60 -2.95
C ASP A 177 -11.27 -3.18 -4.37
N GLU A 178 -11.85 -2.47 -5.34
CA GLU A 178 -11.78 -2.88 -6.75
C GLU A 178 -10.35 -2.80 -7.29
N LEU A 179 -9.63 -1.71 -7.01
CA LEU A 179 -8.23 -1.54 -7.41
C LEU A 179 -7.34 -2.60 -6.77
N SER A 180 -7.59 -2.98 -5.50
CA SER A 180 -6.85 -4.02 -4.79
C SER A 180 -6.99 -5.39 -5.45
N LYS A 181 -8.19 -5.76 -5.89
CA LYS A 181 -8.43 -7.01 -6.64
C LYS A 181 -7.68 -7.03 -7.97
N VAL A 182 -7.69 -5.90 -8.70
CA VAL A 182 -6.93 -5.77 -9.95
C VAL A 182 -5.44 -5.86 -9.68
N HIS A 183 -4.95 -5.19 -8.64
CA HIS A 183 -3.54 -5.22 -8.23
C HIS A 183 -3.07 -6.65 -7.90
N GLU A 184 -3.86 -7.41 -7.14
CA GLU A 184 -3.58 -8.82 -6.84
C GLU A 184 -3.45 -9.67 -8.11
N SER A 185 -4.38 -9.51 -9.05
CA SER A 185 -4.33 -10.22 -10.34
C SER A 185 -3.10 -9.87 -11.17
N LEU A 186 -2.73 -8.58 -11.21
CA LEU A 186 -1.54 -8.09 -11.90
C LEU A 186 -0.26 -8.61 -11.24
N SER A 187 -0.19 -8.60 -9.91
CA SER A 187 0.92 -9.12 -9.14
C SER A 187 1.15 -10.61 -9.40
N ASN A 188 0.09 -11.41 -9.36
CA ASN A 188 0.16 -12.85 -9.65
C ASN A 188 0.62 -13.13 -11.09
N THR A 189 0.22 -12.27 -12.03
CA THR A 189 0.63 -12.41 -13.44
C THR A 189 2.10 -12.04 -13.61
N ALA A 190 2.52 -10.91 -13.05
CA ALA A 190 3.90 -10.46 -13.08
C ALA A 190 4.84 -11.48 -12.42
N GLU A 191 4.50 -11.99 -11.24
CA GLU A 191 5.28 -13.00 -10.54
C GLU A 191 5.52 -14.24 -11.41
N LYS A 192 4.47 -14.80 -12.01
CA LYS A 192 4.60 -15.98 -12.91
C LYS A 192 5.54 -15.70 -14.07
N GLN A 193 5.46 -14.52 -14.69
CA GLN A 193 6.32 -14.13 -15.78
C GLN A 193 7.77 -13.97 -15.33
N ILE A 194 8.01 -13.28 -14.22
CA ILE A 194 9.34 -13.06 -13.64
C ILE A 194 10.01 -14.39 -13.28
N VAL A 195 9.27 -15.26 -12.58
CA VAL A 195 9.76 -16.60 -12.23
C VAL A 195 10.14 -17.41 -13.46
N SER A 196 9.31 -17.39 -14.49
CA SER A 196 9.59 -18.09 -15.75
C SER A 196 10.85 -17.56 -16.44
N LEU A 197 10.99 -16.23 -16.54
CA LEU A 197 12.16 -15.58 -17.13
C LEU A 197 13.44 -15.90 -16.34
N ALA A 198 13.37 -15.82 -15.01
CA ALA A 198 14.50 -16.09 -14.15
C ALA A 198 14.94 -17.56 -14.21
N GLN A 199 14.00 -18.50 -14.20
CA GLN A 199 14.31 -19.93 -14.36
C GLN A 199 14.93 -20.22 -15.73
N ALA A 200 14.44 -19.59 -16.79
CA ALA A 200 15.04 -19.70 -18.12
C ALA A 200 16.48 -19.18 -18.14
N ALA A 201 16.74 -18.02 -17.50
CA ALA A 201 18.07 -17.45 -17.37
C ALA A 201 19.04 -18.36 -16.60
N ILE A 202 18.59 -18.95 -15.49
CA ILE A 202 19.37 -19.90 -14.69
C ILE A 202 19.72 -21.13 -15.54
N LYS A 203 18.72 -21.69 -16.25
CA LYS A 203 18.92 -22.86 -17.12
C LYS A 203 19.82 -22.57 -18.27
N ALA A 204 19.79 -21.39 -18.87
CA ALA A 204 20.66 -20.93 -19.95
C ALA A 204 22.07 -20.57 -19.48
N GLY A 205 22.33 -20.48 -18.17
CA GLY A 205 23.61 -20.08 -17.60
C GLY A 205 23.92 -18.59 -17.72
N THR A 206 22.90 -17.75 -18.00
CA THR A 206 23.02 -16.28 -18.04
C THR A 206 22.81 -15.63 -16.68
N ALA A 207 22.23 -16.35 -15.72
CA ALA A 207 22.16 -15.93 -14.33
C ALA A 207 23.47 -16.24 -13.59
N ILE A 208 23.95 -15.28 -12.81
CA ILE A 208 25.17 -15.40 -12.01
C ILE A 208 24.78 -15.77 -10.58
N LYS A 209 25.47 -16.74 -9.96
CA LYS A 209 25.27 -16.97 -8.52
C LYS A 209 25.74 -15.75 -7.74
N ALA A 210 24.85 -15.23 -6.90
CA ALA A 210 25.23 -14.15 -6.00
C ALA A 210 26.17 -14.67 -4.89
N PRO A 211 27.07 -13.84 -4.39
CA PRO A 211 27.98 -14.20 -3.31
C PRO A 211 27.25 -14.41 -1.97
#